data_ef112cc820c1bdde3db2553932ebeecc
#
_entry.id   ef112cc820c1bdde3db2553932ebeecc
#
_cell.length_a   1.000
_cell.length_b   1.000
_cell.length_c   1.000
_cell.angle_alpha   90.00
_cell.angle_beta   90.00
_cell.angle_gamma   90.00
#
_symmetry.space_group_name_H-M   'P 1'
#
loop_
_entity.id
_entity.type
_entity.pdbx_description
1 polymer ?
#
loop_
_entity_poly.entity_id
_entity_poly.type
_entity_poly.pdbx_seq_one_letter_code
_entity_poly.pdbx_strand_id
1 'polypeptide(L)'
;MIHKGLVQTVLGPVAPEALGITLPHEHVLVDMTLGACSAESLIDQTESGKKAASIPEAGWEPGEDGPGTAATWRAKWQAPICLENRGDVARNWFYYGDYKISDLEDVIYEANLFKRHGGGCLVDQTSIGLGRDPKGLQQVARATGVHVVMATSWYTQEYHPAEVAGLSIEELEQRILRDLDQGASGGVQAGIIGEVGLGTQMHPDEEKVLRASARAQKASGAPLSVHPGFGPDAIWAAVRVLEDEQADLSRVVMCHLDHRLASRPAPHSFDPAPFLELATTGMYLEFDCFGWEESFRQRGPVDQPNDAMRLNEIMALVEAGYEDRVLISHDLALQHWQRKYGGHGWQHIPETVTALMGYKGFERRLIERIIIDNPKAMLTIG
;
A
#
# COMPACT_ATOMS: atom_id res chain seq x y z
N MET A 1 15.10 2.19 21.51
CA MET A 1 16.16 1.29 21.03
C MET A 1 15.57 0.36 19.97
N ILE A 2 16.21 0.26 18.84
CA ILE A 2 15.82 -0.69 17.78
C ILE A 2 16.15 -2.12 18.26
N HIS A 3 15.19 -3.02 18.19
CA HIS A 3 15.28 -4.36 18.74
C HIS A 3 15.59 -5.40 17.66
N LYS A 4 16.87 -5.67 17.41
CA LYS A 4 17.31 -6.67 16.43
C LYS A 4 16.76 -8.07 16.74
N GLY A 5 16.36 -8.79 15.69
CA GLY A 5 15.74 -10.12 15.79
C GLY A 5 14.29 -10.12 16.26
N LEU A 6 13.70 -8.96 16.50
CA LEU A 6 12.28 -8.79 16.86
C LEU A 6 11.52 -8.01 15.81
N VAL A 7 10.20 -8.05 15.89
CA VAL A 7 9.31 -7.19 15.10
C VAL A 7 8.80 -6.07 16.00
N GLN A 8 8.97 -4.83 15.55
CA GLN A 8 8.47 -3.67 16.28
C GLN A 8 7.00 -3.44 15.93
N THR A 9 6.12 -3.57 16.92
CA THR A 9 4.69 -3.20 16.81
C THR A 9 4.40 -1.89 17.54
N VAL A 10 3.22 -1.33 17.32
CA VAL A 10 2.77 -0.09 18.01
C VAL A 10 2.61 -0.29 19.53
N LEU A 11 2.56 -1.51 20.04
CA LEU A 11 2.50 -1.83 21.47
C LEU A 11 3.85 -2.27 22.05
N GLY A 12 4.90 -2.29 21.23
CA GLY A 12 6.25 -2.73 21.61
C GLY A 12 6.75 -3.89 20.76
N PRO A 13 8.00 -4.30 20.97
CA PRO A 13 8.60 -5.38 20.19
C PRO A 13 8.02 -6.75 20.58
N VAL A 14 7.87 -7.63 19.59
CA VAL A 14 7.39 -9.00 19.76
C VAL A 14 8.31 -9.99 19.05
N ALA A 15 8.29 -11.25 19.49
CA ALA A 15 8.95 -12.32 18.75
C ALA A 15 8.29 -12.51 17.38
N PRO A 16 9.05 -12.74 16.30
CA PRO A 16 8.49 -12.89 14.96
C PRO A 16 7.42 -13.99 14.85
N GLU A 17 7.56 -15.05 15.64
CA GLU A 17 6.63 -16.19 15.71
C GLU A 17 5.25 -15.82 16.27
N ALA A 18 5.13 -14.68 16.92
CA ALA A 18 3.87 -14.21 17.50
C ALA A 18 2.91 -13.61 16.44
N LEU A 19 3.41 -13.27 15.23
CA LEU A 19 2.63 -12.53 14.24
C LEU A 19 1.49 -13.36 13.61
N GLY A 20 1.72 -14.65 13.32
CA GLY A 20 0.76 -15.46 12.57
C GLY A 20 0.53 -14.97 11.13
N ILE A 21 -0.69 -15.12 10.61
CA ILE A 21 -1.07 -14.59 9.29
C ILE A 21 -0.92 -13.07 9.32
N THR A 22 -0.12 -12.55 8.39
CA THR A 22 0.26 -11.14 8.35
C THR A 22 -0.08 -10.54 6.99
N LEU A 23 -0.74 -9.38 7.01
CA LEU A 23 -0.98 -8.54 5.82
C LEU A 23 0.09 -7.44 5.82
N PRO A 24 1.08 -7.52 4.92
CA PRO A 24 2.25 -6.64 4.96
C PRO A 24 2.00 -5.25 4.36
N HIS A 25 0.87 -5.03 3.70
CA HIS A 25 0.53 -3.75 3.11
C HIS A 25 -0.96 -3.41 3.28
N GLU A 26 -1.27 -2.61 4.29
CA GLU A 26 -2.63 -2.15 4.57
C GLU A 26 -2.62 -0.69 5.03
N HIS A 27 -3.78 -0.05 4.98
CA HIS A 27 -4.02 1.26 5.58
C HIS A 27 -5.08 1.13 6.68
N VAL A 28 -4.62 1.04 7.94
CA VAL A 28 -5.51 0.82 9.08
C VAL A 28 -6.29 2.10 9.41
N LEU A 29 -5.57 3.22 9.43
CA LEU A 29 -6.14 4.56 9.56
C LEU A 29 -5.44 5.46 8.54
N VAL A 30 -6.21 6.04 7.61
CA VAL A 30 -5.65 6.85 6.51
C VAL A 30 -6.56 8.03 6.18
N ASP A 31 -5.97 9.14 5.78
CA ASP A 31 -6.66 10.30 5.25
C ASP A 31 -5.92 10.85 4.02
N MET A 32 -6.30 10.36 2.85
CA MET A 32 -5.74 10.81 1.57
C MET A 32 -6.37 12.13 1.08
N THR A 33 -7.28 12.71 1.85
CA THR A 33 -7.87 14.01 1.53
C THR A 33 -6.94 15.19 1.89
N LEU A 34 -5.83 14.90 2.56
CA LEU A 34 -4.85 15.90 3.01
C LEU A 34 -3.87 16.36 1.92
N GLY A 35 -3.77 15.59 0.81
CA GLY A 35 -2.90 15.91 -0.32
C GLY A 35 -3.54 16.85 -1.35
N ALA A 36 -2.88 16.98 -2.50
CA ALA A 36 -3.32 17.84 -3.61
C ALA A 36 -4.68 17.44 -4.22
N CYS A 37 -5.21 16.29 -3.87
CA CYS A 37 -6.58 15.85 -4.18
C CYS A 37 -7.64 16.48 -3.26
N SER A 38 -7.41 17.67 -2.69
CA SER A 38 -8.48 18.37 -1.98
C SER A 38 -9.69 18.61 -2.88
N ALA A 39 -10.90 18.49 -2.33
CA ALA A 39 -12.16 18.74 -3.07
C ALA A 39 -12.11 20.04 -3.87
N GLU A 40 -11.50 21.07 -3.31
CA GLU A 40 -11.37 22.40 -3.90
C GLU A 40 -10.46 22.38 -5.14
N SER A 41 -9.32 21.67 -5.11
CA SER A 41 -8.42 21.59 -6.26
C SER A 41 -9.01 20.82 -7.44
N LEU A 42 -9.78 19.76 -7.17
CA LEU A 42 -10.47 18.99 -8.19
C LEU A 42 -11.67 19.74 -8.79
N ILE A 43 -12.41 20.49 -7.95
CA ILE A 43 -13.54 21.32 -8.39
C ILE A 43 -13.02 22.52 -9.20
N ASP A 44 -11.95 23.20 -8.77
CA ASP A 44 -11.32 24.31 -9.50
C ASP A 44 -10.78 23.88 -10.87
N GLN A 45 -10.22 22.67 -10.96
CA GLN A 45 -9.76 22.12 -12.23
C GLN A 45 -10.90 21.85 -13.21
N THR A 46 -12.09 21.43 -12.72
CA THR A 46 -13.27 21.21 -13.54
C THR A 46 -13.97 22.53 -13.91
N GLU A 47 -14.03 23.50 -13.01
CA GLU A 47 -14.63 24.83 -13.30
C GLU A 47 -13.74 25.69 -14.22
N SER A 48 -12.41 25.55 -14.16
CA SER A 48 -11.47 26.31 -15.00
C SER A 48 -11.24 25.72 -16.39
N GLY A 49 -11.89 24.59 -16.73
CA GLY A 49 -11.70 23.90 -18.01
C GLY A 49 -10.29 23.33 -18.20
N LYS A 50 -9.46 23.34 -17.17
CA LYS A 50 -8.16 22.68 -17.20
C LYS A 50 -8.38 21.18 -17.06
N LYS A 51 -7.94 20.40 -18.05
CA LYS A 51 -7.88 18.93 -17.96
C LYS A 51 -7.13 18.57 -16.67
N ALA A 52 -7.74 17.74 -15.83
CA ALA A 52 -7.02 17.16 -14.70
C ALA A 52 -5.73 16.53 -15.22
N ALA A 53 -4.59 16.91 -14.64
CA ALA A 53 -3.25 16.71 -15.21
C ALA A 53 -2.77 15.25 -15.28
N SER A 54 -3.62 14.26 -15.07
CA SER A 54 -3.23 12.85 -15.05
C SER A 54 -4.26 11.88 -15.65
N ILE A 55 -5.06 12.32 -16.63
CA ILE A 55 -5.78 11.34 -17.46
C ILE A 55 -4.78 10.86 -18.50
N PRO A 56 -4.39 9.57 -18.54
CA PRO A 56 -3.71 9.03 -19.70
C PRO A 56 -4.56 9.30 -20.94
N GLU A 57 -3.94 9.56 -22.08
CA GLU A 57 -4.57 9.87 -23.38
C GLU A 57 -5.43 8.71 -23.94
N ALA A 58 -6.26 8.10 -23.15
CA ALA A 58 -7.31 7.23 -23.63
C ALA A 58 -8.53 8.09 -23.91
N GLY A 59 -8.60 8.67 -25.09
CA GLY A 59 -9.65 9.40 -25.81
C GLY A 59 -11.10 9.40 -25.31
N TRP A 60 -11.33 9.34 -24.01
CA TRP A 60 -12.64 9.46 -23.39
C TRP A 60 -12.83 10.92 -22.95
N GLU A 61 -13.54 11.66 -23.75
CA GLU A 61 -14.13 12.92 -23.32
C GLU A 61 -15.36 12.57 -22.46
N PRO A 62 -15.58 13.22 -21.30
CA PRO A 62 -16.85 13.11 -20.60
C PRO A 62 -17.97 13.39 -21.59
N GLY A 63 -18.89 12.45 -21.81
CA GLY A 63 -20.03 12.69 -22.66
C GLY A 63 -20.82 13.90 -22.20
N GLU A 64 -21.80 14.35 -22.98
CA GLU A 64 -22.72 15.44 -22.63
C GLU A 64 -23.45 15.19 -21.30
N ASP A 65 -23.51 13.93 -20.86
CA ASP A 65 -23.92 13.47 -19.51
C ASP A 65 -22.77 13.49 -18.49
N GLY A 66 -21.70 14.24 -18.75
CA GLY A 66 -20.64 14.48 -17.78
C GLY A 66 -21.21 14.84 -16.41
N PRO A 67 -20.44 14.68 -15.32
CA PRO A 67 -20.96 14.58 -13.95
C PRO A 67 -21.75 15.77 -13.42
N GLY A 68 -22.33 16.57 -14.26
CA GLY A 68 -23.22 17.63 -13.86
C GLY A 68 -22.50 18.92 -13.47
N THR A 69 -23.21 19.79 -12.78
CA THR A 69 -22.69 21.06 -12.28
C THR A 69 -21.73 20.86 -11.11
N ALA A 70 -20.91 21.86 -10.77
CA ALA A 70 -20.08 21.87 -9.55
C ALA A 70 -20.87 21.50 -8.29
N ALA A 71 -22.15 21.83 -8.21
CA ALA A 71 -23.03 21.45 -7.11
C ALA A 71 -23.28 19.93 -7.05
N THR A 72 -23.48 19.29 -8.22
CA THR A 72 -23.65 17.83 -8.32
C THR A 72 -22.38 17.09 -7.89
N TRP A 73 -21.22 17.61 -8.29
CA TRP A 73 -19.92 17.08 -7.88
C TRP A 73 -19.71 17.20 -6.37
N ARG A 74 -19.98 18.37 -5.78
CA ARG A 74 -19.90 18.55 -4.32
C ARG A 74 -20.83 17.60 -3.57
N ALA A 75 -22.03 17.38 -4.08
CA ALA A 75 -22.99 16.46 -3.49
C ALA A 75 -22.49 15.00 -3.53
N LYS A 76 -21.95 14.54 -4.66
CA LYS A 76 -21.33 13.21 -4.78
C LYS A 76 -20.10 13.08 -3.89
N TRP A 77 -19.24 14.10 -3.88
CA TRP A 77 -18.02 14.13 -3.08
C TRP A 77 -18.29 14.03 -1.59
N GLN A 78 -19.38 14.58 -1.09
CA GLN A 78 -19.76 14.57 0.33
C GLN A 78 -20.74 13.45 0.68
N ALA A 79 -21.20 12.70 -0.30
CA ALA A 79 -22.16 11.64 -0.05
C ALA A 79 -21.54 10.50 0.79
N PRO A 80 -22.20 10.03 1.84
CA PRO A 80 -21.77 8.84 2.54
C PRO A 80 -21.89 7.61 1.63
N ILE A 81 -21.00 6.65 1.82
CA ILE A 81 -21.08 5.38 1.10
C ILE A 81 -22.26 4.57 1.61
N CYS A 82 -23.14 4.17 0.70
CA CYS A 82 -24.33 3.38 0.99
C CYS A 82 -24.57 2.38 -0.14
N LEU A 83 -25.53 1.47 0.05
CA LEU A 83 -25.82 0.42 -0.93
C LEU A 83 -26.20 1.00 -2.29
N GLU A 84 -26.93 2.10 -2.31
CA GLU A 84 -27.43 2.75 -3.54
C GLU A 84 -26.31 3.33 -4.41
N ASN A 85 -25.24 3.84 -3.80
CA ASN A 85 -24.12 4.44 -4.55
C ASN A 85 -22.88 3.56 -4.61
N ARG A 86 -22.87 2.39 -3.96
CA ARG A 86 -21.70 1.52 -3.85
C ARG A 86 -21.07 1.16 -5.21
N GLY A 87 -21.91 0.86 -6.22
CA GLY A 87 -21.43 0.53 -7.56
C GLY A 87 -20.84 1.73 -8.31
N ASP A 88 -21.31 2.95 -8.01
CA ASP A 88 -20.78 4.18 -8.57
C ASP A 88 -19.44 4.53 -7.89
N VAL A 89 -19.37 4.45 -6.56
CA VAL A 89 -18.14 4.64 -5.78
C VAL A 89 -17.01 3.73 -6.27
N ALA A 90 -17.28 2.45 -6.47
CA ALA A 90 -16.26 1.48 -6.90
C ALA A 90 -15.62 1.80 -8.26
N ARG A 91 -16.35 2.51 -9.14
CA ARG A 91 -15.89 2.84 -10.50
C ARG A 91 -15.38 4.27 -10.65
N ASN A 92 -15.66 5.12 -9.65
CA ASN A 92 -15.39 6.56 -9.73
C ASN A 92 -14.56 7.02 -8.54
N TRP A 93 -13.40 7.57 -8.78
CA TRP A 93 -12.50 8.17 -7.80
C TRP A 93 -13.01 9.50 -7.20
N PHE A 94 -14.31 9.78 -7.20
CA PHE A 94 -14.84 11.09 -6.89
C PHE A 94 -15.66 11.18 -5.60
N TYR A 95 -15.60 10.15 -4.76
CA TYR A 95 -16.28 10.16 -3.47
C TYR A 95 -15.29 10.45 -2.35
N TYR A 96 -15.30 11.67 -1.85
CA TYR A 96 -14.36 12.16 -0.81
C TYR A 96 -14.39 11.30 0.45
N GLY A 97 -15.57 10.89 0.91
CA GLY A 97 -15.69 10.01 2.06
C GLY A 97 -14.97 8.68 1.89
N ASP A 98 -14.75 8.26 0.64
CA ASP A 98 -14.06 7.02 0.32
C ASP A 98 -12.55 7.07 0.59
N TYR A 99 -11.95 8.26 0.52
CA TYR A 99 -10.51 8.48 0.69
C TYR A 99 -10.08 8.59 2.17
N LYS A 100 -10.99 8.28 3.09
CA LYS A 100 -10.70 8.42 4.50
C LYS A 100 -11.22 7.22 5.30
N ILE A 101 -10.31 6.55 5.98
CA ILE A 101 -10.59 5.50 6.97
C ILE A 101 -10.16 6.07 8.32
N SER A 102 -11.11 6.53 9.14
CA SER A 102 -10.82 7.20 10.41
C SER A 102 -11.78 6.85 11.54
N ASP A 103 -12.85 6.10 11.25
CA ASP A 103 -13.78 5.64 12.28
C ASP A 103 -13.19 4.41 12.99
N LEU A 104 -12.80 4.59 14.25
CA LEU A 104 -12.17 3.53 15.05
C LEU A 104 -13.10 2.34 15.29
N GLU A 105 -14.42 2.53 15.39
CA GLU A 105 -15.36 1.43 15.58
C GLU A 105 -15.39 0.54 14.33
N ASP A 106 -15.41 1.15 13.16
CA ASP A 106 -15.38 0.45 11.88
C ASP A 106 -14.07 -0.32 11.71
N VAL A 107 -12.94 0.32 11.98
CA VAL A 107 -11.61 -0.29 11.88
C VAL A 107 -11.45 -1.45 12.88
N ILE A 108 -11.93 -1.29 14.11
CA ILE A 108 -11.93 -2.37 15.11
C ILE A 108 -12.83 -3.53 14.67
N TYR A 109 -13.98 -3.23 14.06
CA TYR A 109 -14.85 -4.26 13.49
C TYR A 109 -14.13 -5.06 12.39
N GLU A 110 -13.51 -4.38 11.41
CA GLU A 110 -12.74 -5.01 10.33
C GLU A 110 -11.57 -5.86 10.87
N ALA A 111 -10.78 -5.32 11.81
CA ALA A 111 -9.67 -6.06 12.42
C ALA A 111 -10.14 -7.30 13.20
N ASN A 112 -11.32 -7.25 13.84
CA ASN A 112 -11.92 -8.41 14.48
C ASN A 112 -12.44 -9.44 13.47
N LEU A 113 -12.89 -9.03 12.27
CA LEU A 113 -13.21 -9.95 11.19
C LEU A 113 -11.94 -10.69 10.74
N PHE A 114 -10.87 -9.96 10.47
CA PHE A 114 -9.56 -10.53 10.11
C PHE A 114 -9.08 -11.53 11.16
N LYS A 115 -9.12 -11.16 12.44
CA LYS A 115 -8.72 -12.04 13.55
C LYS A 115 -9.54 -13.33 13.61
N ARG A 116 -10.88 -13.26 13.40
CA ARG A 116 -11.76 -14.45 13.40
C ARG A 116 -11.40 -15.45 12.30
N HIS A 117 -10.81 -14.99 11.21
CA HIS A 117 -10.31 -15.83 10.12
C HIS A 117 -8.83 -16.21 10.28
N GLY A 118 -8.25 -16.06 11.47
CA GLY A 118 -6.89 -16.46 11.77
C GLY A 118 -5.84 -15.38 11.55
N GLY A 119 -6.24 -14.17 11.22
CA GLY A 119 -5.34 -13.03 11.06
C GLY A 119 -4.68 -12.62 12.37
N GLY A 120 -3.40 -12.29 12.32
CA GLY A 120 -2.58 -11.98 13.50
C GLY A 120 -1.87 -10.64 13.45
N CYS A 121 -1.50 -10.14 12.27
CA CYS A 121 -0.77 -8.88 12.13
C CYS A 121 -1.21 -8.07 10.91
N LEU A 122 -1.35 -6.76 11.10
CA LEU A 122 -1.56 -5.76 10.05
C LEU A 122 -0.35 -4.83 10.01
N VAL A 123 0.19 -4.58 8.83
CA VAL A 123 1.22 -3.55 8.62
C VAL A 123 0.55 -2.32 8.04
N ASP A 124 0.51 -1.25 8.83
CA ASP A 124 -0.05 0.03 8.41
C ASP A 124 1.00 0.83 7.65
N GLN A 125 0.88 0.88 6.33
CA GLN A 125 1.78 1.59 5.43
C GLN A 125 1.46 3.10 5.32
N THR A 126 0.54 3.59 6.14
CA THR A 126 0.17 5.00 6.16
C THR A 126 1.33 5.87 6.61
N SER A 127 2.02 6.47 5.65
CA SER A 127 3.20 7.29 5.87
C SER A 127 2.86 8.73 6.30
N ILE A 128 3.89 9.53 6.57
CA ILE A 128 3.73 10.95 6.94
C ILE A 128 3.13 11.72 5.75
N GLY A 129 2.03 12.43 5.99
CA GLY A 129 1.26 13.15 4.95
C GLY A 129 -0.04 12.46 4.55
N LEU A 130 -0.20 11.16 4.86
CA LEU A 130 -1.43 10.38 4.63
C LEU A 130 -2.33 10.29 5.89
N GLY A 131 -2.16 11.17 6.87
CA GLY A 131 -2.97 11.14 8.09
C GLY A 131 -2.59 10.08 9.11
N ARG A 132 -1.35 9.58 9.11
CA ARG A 132 -0.84 8.60 10.08
C ARG A 132 -1.24 8.94 11.52
N ASP A 133 -1.94 8.01 12.19
CA ASP A 133 -2.38 8.17 13.59
C ASP A 133 -1.81 7.09 14.53
N PRO A 134 -0.61 7.31 15.10
CA PRO A 134 0.03 6.35 15.99
C PRO A 134 -0.81 5.94 17.20
N LYS A 135 -1.62 6.85 17.76
CA LYS A 135 -2.46 6.57 18.92
C LYS A 135 -3.70 5.77 18.55
N GLY A 136 -4.31 6.09 17.42
CA GLY A 136 -5.42 5.30 16.86
C GLY A 136 -4.99 3.87 16.59
N LEU A 137 -3.82 3.65 15.98
CA LEU A 137 -3.26 2.31 15.75
C LEU A 137 -3.07 1.52 17.07
N GLN A 138 -2.59 2.18 18.14
CA GLN A 138 -2.51 1.53 19.46
C GLN A 138 -3.88 1.16 20.01
N GLN A 139 -4.91 1.99 19.78
CA GLN A 139 -6.28 1.69 20.24
C GLN A 139 -6.83 0.46 19.50
N VAL A 140 -6.66 0.40 18.18
CA VAL A 140 -7.04 -0.78 17.38
C VAL A 140 -6.34 -2.04 17.88
N ALA A 141 -5.01 -1.99 18.06
CA ALA A 141 -4.22 -3.13 18.53
C ALA A 141 -4.67 -3.61 19.92
N ARG A 142 -4.93 -2.70 20.87
CA ARG A 142 -5.43 -3.04 22.22
C ARG A 142 -6.84 -3.62 22.20
N ALA A 143 -7.73 -3.05 21.40
CA ALA A 143 -9.14 -3.46 21.34
C ALA A 143 -9.31 -4.85 20.70
N THR A 144 -8.46 -5.21 19.74
CA THR A 144 -8.60 -6.42 18.96
C THR A 144 -7.61 -7.51 19.35
N GLY A 145 -6.44 -7.14 19.89
CA GLY A 145 -5.31 -8.02 20.11
C GLY A 145 -4.66 -8.50 18.79
N VAL A 146 -4.93 -7.84 17.67
CA VAL A 146 -4.17 -7.98 16.41
C VAL A 146 -2.90 -7.15 16.56
N HIS A 147 -1.76 -7.68 16.16
CA HIS A 147 -0.53 -6.90 16.08
C HIS A 147 -0.65 -5.85 14.99
N VAL A 148 -0.19 -4.65 15.26
CA VAL A 148 -0.13 -3.58 14.26
C VAL A 148 1.31 -3.08 14.17
N VAL A 149 1.89 -3.10 12.99
CA VAL A 149 3.19 -2.51 12.67
C VAL A 149 2.94 -1.20 11.97
N MET A 150 3.53 -0.10 12.46
CA MET A 150 3.37 1.23 11.90
C MET A 150 4.55 1.58 11.00
N ALA A 151 4.27 2.21 9.87
CA ALA A 151 5.28 2.72 8.96
C ALA A 151 5.77 4.14 9.31
N THR A 152 6.94 4.51 8.74
CA THR A 152 7.48 5.85 8.75
C THR A 152 8.20 6.15 7.44
N SER A 153 8.00 7.26 6.89
CA SER A 153 8.58 7.94 5.73
C SER A 153 7.52 8.84 5.10
N TRP A 154 7.62 9.16 3.80
CA TRP A 154 6.68 10.00 3.07
C TRP A 154 6.23 9.32 1.78
N TYR A 155 4.98 9.60 1.39
CA TYR A 155 4.36 9.12 0.16
C TYR A 155 4.81 9.92 -1.07
N THR A 156 4.03 9.99 -2.14
CA THR A 156 4.31 10.79 -3.33
C THR A 156 4.35 12.29 -3.00
N GLN A 157 5.02 13.07 -3.83
CA GLN A 157 5.32 14.48 -3.59
C GLN A 157 4.07 15.33 -3.30
N GLU A 158 2.95 15.02 -3.92
CA GLU A 158 1.67 15.73 -3.71
C GLU A 158 1.10 15.58 -2.29
N TYR A 159 1.57 14.59 -1.52
CA TYR A 159 1.23 14.36 -0.12
C TYR A 159 2.34 14.80 0.84
N HIS A 160 3.44 15.33 0.32
CA HIS A 160 4.52 15.81 1.20
C HIS A 160 4.08 17.03 2.00
N PRO A 161 4.26 17.03 3.33
CA PRO A 161 4.21 18.27 4.10
C PRO A 161 5.19 19.30 3.53
N ALA A 162 4.80 20.57 3.54
CA ALA A 162 5.54 21.66 2.90
C ALA A 162 7.02 21.76 3.32
N GLU A 163 7.33 21.33 4.55
CA GLU A 163 8.71 21.34 5.08
C GLU A 163 9.65 20.38 4.36
N VAL A 164 9.14 19.29 3.73
CA VAL A 164 9.98 18.26 3.06
C VAL A 164 10.84 18.87 1.96
N ALA A 165 10.32 19.83 1.22
CA ALA A 165 11.06 20.52 0.16
C ALA A 165 12.32 21.20 0.67
N GLY A 166 12.29 21.73 1.90
CA GLY A 166 13.43 22.45 2.51
C GLY A 166 14.39 21.56 3.30
N LEU A 167 14.05 20.29 3.57
CA LEU A 167 14.90 19.40 4.35
C LEU A 167 15.98 18.72 3.48
N SER A 168 17.15 18.52 4.07
CA SER A 168 18.22 17.73 3.49
C SER A 168 17.96 16.21 3.61
N ILE A 169 18.71 15.39 2.87
CA ILE A 169 18.65 13.92 2.98
C ILE A 169 18.96 13.49 4.42
N GLU A 170 19.95 14.09 5.05
CA GLU A 170 20.38 13.78 6.41
C GLU A 170 19.29 14.12 7.45
N GLU A 171 18.58 15.25 7.28
CA GLU A 171 17.48 15.64 8.17
C GLU A 171 16.27 14.71 8.03
N LEU A 172 15.96 14.28 6.81
CA LEU A 172 14.93 13.27 6.54
C LEU A 172 15.31 11.91 7.14
N GLU A 173 16.55 11.45 6.93
CA GLU A 173 17.08 10.23 7.53
C GLU A 173 16.96 10.25 9.05
N GLN A 174 17.39 11.33 9.71
CA GLN A 174 17.30 11.49 11.16
C GLN A 174 15.85 11.47 11.66
N ARG A 175 14.89 11.97 10.87
CA ARG A 175 13.48 11.92 11.23
C ARG A 175 12.93 10.47 11.17
N ILE A 176 13.31 9.70 10.15
CA ILE A 176 12.97 8.28 10.04
C ILE A 176 13.57 7.48 11.21
N LEU A 177 14.87 7.66 11.47
CA LEU A 177 15.58 6.98 12.56
C LEU A 177 14.98 7.31 13.92
N ARG A 178 14.53 8.54 14.14
CA ARG A 178 13.84 8.95 15.37
C ARG A 178 12.52 8.21 15.54
N ASP A 179 11.71 8.07 14.49
CA ASP A 179 10.43 7.36 14.55
C ASP A 179 10.64 5.85 14.85
N LEU A 180 11.74 5.27 14.35
CA LEU A 180 12.11 3.88 14.62
C LEU A 180 12.64 3.66 16.04
N ASP A 181 13.43 4.60 16.57
CA ASP A 181 14.14 4.45 17.85
C ASP A 181 13.39 5.07 19.06
N GLN A 182 12.86 6.26 18.90
CA GLN A 182 12.21 7.02 19.97
C GLN A 182 10.68 7.06 19.81
N GLY A 183 10.21 6.78 18.60
CA GLY A 183 8.81 6.80 18.23
C GLY A 183 8.31 8.15 17.73
N ALA A 184 7.23 8.08 16.98
CA ALA A 184 6.44 9.21 16.52
C ALA A 184 5.60 9.82 17.67
N SER A 185 4.52 10.53 17.37
CA SER A 185 3.63 11.12 18.37
C SER A 185 3.24 10.13 19.48
N GLY A 186 3.49 10.52 20.72
CA GLY A 186 3.20 9.68 21.90
C GLY A 186 4.21 8.57 22.15
N GLY A 187 5.38 8.58 21.49
CA GLY A 187 6.44 7.58 21.68
C GLY A 187 6.14 6.23 21.00
N VAL A 188 5.23 6.20 20.04
CA VAL A 188 4.88 5.00 19.29
C VAL A 188 5.92 4.74 18.21
N GLN A 189 6.69 3.66 18.33
CA GLN A 189 7.76 3.34 17.41
C GLN A 189 7.23 2.74 16.10
N ALA A 190 7.83 3.13 14.98
CA ALA A 190 7.62 2.49 13.70
C ALA A 190 8.41 1.17 13.62
N GLY A 191 7.89 0.20 12.84
CA GLY A 191 8.53 -1.09 12.61
C GLY A 191 8.99 -1.32 11.17
N ILE A 192 8.59 -0.43 10.26
CA ILE A 192 8.94 -0.46 8.83
C ILE A 192 9.15 0.96 8.32
N ILE A 193 10.07 1.13 7.39
CA ILE A 193 10.25 2.38 6.65
C ILE A 193 9.35 2.30 5.41
N GLY A 194 8.45 3.25 5.19
CA GLY A 194 7.56 3.23 4.03
C GLY A 194 6.12 3.65 4.39
N GLU A 195 5.17 3.46 3.45
CA GLU A 195 5.56 3.23 2.06
C GLU A 195 6.18 4.50 1.48
N VAL A 196 7.33 4.37 0.81
CA VAL A 196 7.99 5.49 0.16
C VAL A 196 7.37 5.68 -1.22
N GLY A 197 6.63 6.77 -1.41
CA GLY A 197 5.88 7.01 -2.63
C GLY A 197 6.72 7.64 -3.74
N LEU A 198 6.63 7.06 -4.94
CA LEU A 198 7.31 7.55 -6.13
C LEU A 198 6.31 7.68 -7.29
N GLY A 199 6.35 8.82 -7.98
CA GLY A 199 5.64 9.01 -9.24
C GLY A 199 6.27 8.23 -10.39
N THR A 200 5.54 8.08 -11.51
CA THR A 200 6.07 7.46 -12.74
C THR A 200 7.30 8.21 -13.27
N GLN A 201 7.30 9.52 -13.14
CA GLN A 201 8.50 10.36 -13.24
C GLN A 201 8.85 10.80 -11.82
N MET A 202 9.87 10.18 -11.24
CA MET A 202 10.28 10.45 -9.87
C MET A 202 10.59 11.94 -9.68
N HIS A 203 9.86 12.58 -8.75
CA HIS A 203 10.12 13.98 -8.38
C HIS A 203 11.44 14.11 -7.58
N PRO A 204 12.19 15.21 -7.70
CA PRO A 204 13.43 15.38 -6.92
C PRO A 204 13.26 15.23 -5.41
N ASP A 205 12.11 15.64 -4.85
CA ASP A 205 11.83 15.44 -3.42
C ASP A 205 11.51 13.97 -3.10
N GLU A 206 10.90 13.21 -4.02
CA GLU A 206 10.69 11.76 -3.86
C GLU A 206 12.01 11.01 -3.89
N GLU A 207 12.93 11.34 -4.83
CA GLU A 207 14.27 10.79 -4.85
C GLU A 207 15.02 11.09 -3.54
N LYS A 208 14.95 12.32 -3.06
CA LYS A 208 15.54 12.73 -1.78
C LYS A 208 15.03 11.90 -0.60
N VAL A 209 13.70 11.66 -0.54
CA VAL A 209 13.07 10.82 0.48
C VAL A 209 13.51 9.36 0.34
N LEU A 210 13.56 8.81 -0.88
CA LEU A 210 14.02 7.44 -1.11
C LEU A 210 15.48 7.24 -0.67
N ARG A 211 16.39 8.19 -0.98
CA ARG A 211 17.79 8.18 -0.52
C ARG A 211 17.89 8.21 0.99
N ALA A 212 17.13 9.08 1.65
CA ALA A 212 17.07 9.15 3.12
C ALA A 212 16.54 7.85 3.74
N SER A 213 15.53 7.25 3.13
CA SER A 213 14.94 5.97 3.57
C SER A 213 15.93 4.80 3.42
N ALA A 214 16.69 4.76 2.33
CA ALA A 214 17.73 3.76 2.11
C ALA A 214 18.85 3.87 3.15
N ARG A 215 19.31 5.10 3.47
CA ARG A 215 20.29 5.33 4.53
C ARG A 215 19.79 4.93 5.91
N ALA A 216 18.54 5.28 6.22
CA ALA A 216 17.89 4.88 7.47
C ALA A 216 17.74 3.36 7.57
N GLN A 217 17.42 2.67 6.47
CA GLN A 217 17.36 1.20 6.41
C GLN A 217 18.72 0.59 6.78
N LYS A 218 19.80 1.04 6.15
CA LYS A 218 21.19 0.58 6.46
C LYS A 218 21.56 0.81 7.93
N ALA A 219 21.21 1.97 8.46
CA ALA A 219 21.57 2.33 9.84
C ALA A 219 20.75 1.55 10.88
N SER A 220 19.50 1.23 10.59
CA SER A 220 18.57 0.62 11.54
C SER A 220 18.42 -0.88 11.39
N GLY A 221 18.60 -1.44 10.18
CA GLY A 221 18.23 -2.81 9.83
C GLY A 221 16.70 -3.02 9.70
N ALA A 222 15.89 -1.96 9.74
CA ALA A 222 14.45 -2.04 9.52
C ALA A 222 14.14 -2.37 8.05
N PRO A 223 13.02 -3.05 7.74
CA PRO A 223 12.59 -3.25 6.36
C PRO A 223 12.18 -1.92 5.71
N LEU A 224 12.30 -1.85 4.39
CA LEU A 224 11.95 -0.69 3.57
C LEU A 224 10.91 -1.08 2.51
N SER A 225 9.77 -0.42 2.49
CA SER A 225 8.67 -0.60 1.54
C SER A 225 8.63 0.57 0.56
N VAL A 226 8.55 0.28 -0.74
CA VAL A 226 8.59 1.27 -1.83
C VAL A 226 7.35 1.14 -2.70
N HIS A 227 6.59 2.23 -2.79
CA HIS A 227 5.51 2.43 -3.74
C HIS A 227 6.09 2.97 -5.06
N PRO A 228 6.27 2.17 -6.09
CA PRO A 228 6.93 2.62 -7.32
C PRO A 228 5.96 3.34 -8.25
N GLY A 229 6.51 4.10 -9.20
CA GLY A 229 5.78 4.56 -10.36
C GLY A 229 5.35 3.43 -11.30
N PHE A 230 4.58 3.76 -12.33
CA PHE A 230 4.08 2.79 -13.30
C PHE A 230 5.15 2.35 -14.31
N GLY A 231 5.19 1.06 -14.57
CA GLY A 231 6.00 0.42 -15.59
C GLY A 231 7.42 0.07 -15.15
N PRO A 232 8.09 -0.81 -15.91
CA PRO A 232 9.41 -1.31 -15.55
C PRO A 232 10.46 -0.21 -15.37
N ASP A 233 10.46 0.81 -16.22
CA ASP A 233 11.46 1.89 -16.17
C ASP A 233 11.41 2.67 -14.85
N ALA A 234 10.19 2.94 -14.32
CA ALA A 234 10.01 3.63 -13.05
C ALA A 234 10.48 2.76 -11.87
N ILE A 235 10.18 1.47 -11.90
CA ILE A 235 10.63 0.51 -10.89
C ILE A 235 12.16 0.42 -10.89
N TRP A 236 12.79 0.26 -12.06
CA TRP A 236 14.24 0.20 -12.16
C TRP A 236 14.93 1.54 -11.82
N ALA A 237 14.23 2.68 -11.99
CA ALA A 237 14.73 3.95 -11.48
C ALA A 237 14.82 3.96 -9.94
N ALA A 238 13.83 3.43 -9.25
CA ALA A 238 13.88 3.27 -7.80
C ALA A 238 14.99 2.30 -7.35
N VAL A 239 15.13 1.16 -8.03
CA VAL A 239 16.19 0.16 -7.75
C VAL A 239 17.58 0.81 -7.85
N ARG A 240 17.84 1.58 -8.91
CA ARG A 240 19.13 2.28 -9.07
C ARG A 240 19.44 3.24 -7.91
N VAL A 241 18.44 3.98 -7.41
CA VAL A 241 18.65 4.88 -6.26
C VAL A 241 18.98 4.07 -4.99
N LEU A 242 18.30 2.94 -4.78
CA LEU A 242 18.59 2.06 -3.65
C LEU A 242 20.00 1.45 -3.72
N GLU A 243 20.42 1.03 -4.91
CA GLU A 243 21.78 0.52 -5.16
C GLU A 243 22.86 1.60 -4.97
N ASP A 244 22.62 2.82 -5.45
CA ASP A 244 23.53 3.97 -5.26
C ASP A 244 23.76 4.25 -3.76
N GLU A 245 22.71 4.18 -2.94
CA GLU A 245 22.80 4.33 -1.48
C GLU A 245 23.27 3.05 -0.78
N GLN A 246 23.50 1.97 -1.53
CA GLN A 246 23.92 0.66 -0.99
C GLN A 246 22.91 0.10 0.03
N ALA A 247 21.63 0.24 -0.22
CA ALA A 247 20.59 -0.39 0.58
C ALA A 247 20.72 -1.93 0.55
N ASP A 248 20.30 -2.59 1.64
CA ASP A 248 20.17 -4.05 1.64
C ASP A 248 18.90 -4.43 0.89
N LEU A 249 19.02 -4.75 -0.40
CA LEU A 249 17.88 -5.08 -1.25
C LEU A 249 17.11 -6.31 -0.74
N SER A 250 17.74 -7.22 -0.02
CA SER A 250 17.06 -8.39 0.58
C SER A 250 16.03 -8.01 1.65
N ARG A 251 16.03 -6.76 2.09
CA ARG A 251 15.12 -6.18 3.08
C ARG A 251 14.25 -5.05 2.50
N VAL A 252 14.22 -4.94 1.17
CA VAL A 252 13.34 -4.02 0.45
C VAL A 252 12.12 -4.78 -0.06
N VAL A 253 10.95 -4.17 0.07
CA VAL A 253 9.69 -4.60 -0.54
C VAL A 253 9.38 -3.67 -1.69
N MET A 254 9.17 -4.22 -2.88
CA MET A 254 8.63 -3.49 -4.02
C MET A 254 7.13 -3.76 -4.12
N CYS A 255 6.32 -2.73 -3.86
CA CYS A 255 4.88 -2.84 -3.72
C CYS A 255 4.12 -2.80 -5.05
N HIS A 256 2.86 -3.19 -5.03
CA HIS A 256 1.88 -3.03 -6.10
C HIS A 256 2.31 -3.62 -7.45
N LEU A 257 3.10 -4.69 -7.47
CA LEU A 257 3.61 -5.23 -8.71
C LEU A 257 2.50 -5.76 -9.62
N ASP A 258 1.44 -6.32 -9.05
CA ASP A 258 0.22 -6.75 -9.74
C ASP A 258 -0.57 -5.59 -10.37
N HIS A 259 -0.31 -4.35 -9.93
CA HIS A 259 -0.88 -3.13 -10.48
C HIS A 259 0.13 -2.36 -11.36
N ARG A 260 1.39 -2.27 -10.94
CA ARG A 260 2.41 -1.42 -11.57
C ARG A 260 3.08 -2.07 -12.77
N LEU A 261 3.30 -3.40 -12.74
CA LEU A 261 3.86 -4.18 -13.86
C LEU A 261 2.79 -4.82 -14.75
N ALA A 262 1.65 -5.18 -14.17
CA ALA A 262 0.58 -5.87 -14.88
C ALA A 262 -0.29 -4.97 -15.75
N SER A 263 -0.10 -3.65 -15.73
CA SER A 263 -0.80 -2.71 -16.62
C SER A 263 -0.55 -3.04 -18.08
N ARG A 264 -1.50 -3.70 -18.72
CA ARG A 264 -1.35 -4.28 -20.07
C ARG A 264 -2.07 -3.42 -21.10
N PRO A 265 -1.33 -2.88 -22.07
CA PRO A 265 -1.96 -2.24 -23.25
C PRO A 265 -2.52 -3.25 -24.26
N ALA A 266 -2.24 -4.55 -24.10
CA ALA A 266 -2.69 -5.58 -25.03
C ALA A 266 -3.46 -6.69 -24.29
N PRO A 267 -4.60 -7.15 -24.86
CA PRO A 267 -5.37 -8.21 -24.25
C PRO A 267 -4.57 -9.52 -24.21
N HIS A 268 -4.53 -10.15 -23.06
CA HIS A 268 -4.40 -11.61 -22.94
C HIS A 268 -3.05 -12.27 -22.82
N SER A 269 -1.93 -11.59 -22.64
CA SER A 269 -0.68 -12.31 -22.34
C SER A 269 -0.04 -11.81 -21.05
N PHE A 270 -0.09 -12.62 -20.01
CA PHE A 270 0.79 -12.49 -18.87
C PHE A 270 2.24 -12.71 -19.37
N ASP A 271 3.10 -11.70 -19.12
CA ASP A 271 4.54 -11.84 -19.33
C ASP A 271 5.22 -11.89 -17.96
N PRO A 272 5.74 -13.03 -17.53
CA PRO A 272 6.44 -13.16 -16.26
C PRO A 272 7.82 -12.50 -16.26
N ALA A 273 8.39 -12.15 -17.43
CA ALA A 273 9.77 -11.72 -17.54
C ALA A 273 10.12 -10.50 -16.65
N PRO A 274 9.31 -9.43 -16.59
CA PRO A 274 9.63 -8.28 -15.71
C PRO A 274 9.66 -8.65 -14.22
N PHE A 275 8.79 -9.55 -13.79
CA PHE A 275 8.75 -10.02 -12.39
C PHE A 275 9.96 -10.90 -12.07
N LEU A 276 10.32 -11.82 -12.99
CA LEU A 276 11.48 -12.69 -12.84
C LEU A 276 12.79 -11.90 -12.86
N GLU A 277 12.90 -10.89 -13.70
CA GLU A 277 14.05 -9.99 -13.73
C GLU A 277 14.18 -9.26 -12.39
N LEU A 278 13.10 -8.68 -11.89
CA LEU A 278 13.09 -7.99 -10.60
C LEU A 278 13.42 -8.93 -9.42
N ALA A 279 12.97 -10.19 -9.48
CA ALA A 279 13.25 -11.20 -8.46
C ALA A 279 14.76 -11.49 -8.31
N THR A 280 15.56 -11.31 -9.37
CA THR A 280 17.01 -11.50 -9.31
C THR A 280 17.72 -10.53 -8.37
N THR A 281 17.09 -9.40 -8.02
CA THR A 281 17.63 -8.42 -7.06
C THR A 281 17.61 -8.93 -5.62
N GLY A 282 16.83 -9.98 -5.33
CA GLY A 282 16.61 -10.51 -3.99
C GLY A 282 15.62 -9.73 -3.14
N MET A 283 14.97 -8.68 -3.67
CA MET A 283 13.91 -7.94 -2.99
C MET A 283 12.67 -8.81 -2.79
N TYR A 284 11.80 -8.40 -1.85
CA TYR A 284 10.46 -8.93 -1.77
C TYR A 284 9.59 -8.31 -2.88
N LEU A 285 8.81 -9.16 -3.53
CA LEU A 285 7.87 -8.80 -4.57
C LEU A 285 6.45 -8.86 -3.98
N GLU A 286 5.80 -7.71 -3.89
CA GLU A 286 4.51 -7.60 -3.24
C GLU A 286 3.38 -7.46 -4.26
N PHE A 287 2.41 -8.36 -4.12
CA PHE A 287 1.14 -8.39 -4.85
C PHE A 287 0.05 -8.01 -3.85
N ASP A 288 -0.23 -6.73 -3.75
CA ASP A 288 -1.04 -6.19 -2.67
C ASP A 288 -2.37 -5.58 -3.11
N CYS A 289 -2.83 -5.91 -4.31
CA CYS A 289 -4.14 -5.48 -4.77
C CYS A 289 -5.19 -6.61 -4.74
N PHE A 290 -5.04 -7.62 -3.84
CA PHE A 290 -6.05 -8.65 -3.68
C PHE A 290 -7.40 -8.07 -3.24
N GLY A 291 -8.48 -8.53 -3.88
CA GLY A 291 -9.81 -7.98 -3.68
C GLY A 291 -10.16 -6.80 -4.60
N TRP A 292 -9.18 -6.26 -5.35
CA TRP A 292 -9.45 -5.27 -6.39
C TRP A 292 -9.93 -5.99 -7.65
N GLU A 293 -11.23 -6.28 -7.69
CA GLU A 293 -11.83 -7.08 -8.76
C GLU A 293 -12.36 -6.25 -9.94
N GLU A 294 -12.31 -4.92 -9.81
CA GLU A 294 -12.73 -4.02 -10.88
C GLU A 294 -11.64 -3.95 -11.96
N SER A 295 -11.87 -4.59 -13.10
CA SER A 295 -10.95 -4.55 -14.26
C SER A 295 -10.80 -3.16 -14.87
N PHE A 296 -11.71 -2.25 -14.59
CA PHE A 296 -11.72 -0.88 -15.11
C PHE A 296 -12.15 0.13 -14.04
N ARG A 297 -11.35 1.16 -13.89
CA ARG A 297 -11.67 2.39 -13.16
C ARG A 297 -11.40 3.59 -14.04
N GLN A 298 -12.24 4.63 -13.98
CA GLN A 298 -12.15 5.78 -14.88
C GLN A 298 -10.81 6.53 -14.88
N ARG A 299 -9.98 6.34 -13.85
CA ARG A 299 -8.66 6.98 -13.71
C ARG A 299 -7.55 5.98 -13.37
N GLY A 300 -7.82 4.70 -13.53
CA GLY A 300 -6.85 3.64 -13.28
C GLY A 300 -6.38 2.97 -14.57
N PRO A 301 -5.45 2.04 -14.46
CA PRO A 301 -5.04 1.20 -15.56
C PRO A 301 -6.25 0.43 -16.10
N VAL A 302 -6.23 0.20 -17.41
CA VAL A 302 -7.17 -0.70 -18.09
C VAL A 302 -6.69 -2.13 -17.93
N ASP A 303 -7.61 -3.09 -17.84
CA ASP A 303 -7.31 -4.51 -17.69
C ASP A 303 -6.49 -4.87 -16.43
N GLN A 304 -6.92 -4.37 -15.27
CA GLN A 304 -6.35 -4.81 -14.00
C GLN A 304 -6.57 -6.31 -13.80
N PRO A 305 -5.58 -7.05 -13.28
CA PRO A 305 -5.76 -8.44 -12.97
C PRO A 305 -6.78 -8.61 -11.81
N ASN A 306 -7.58 -9.65 -11.88
CA ASN A 306 -8.35 -10.14 -10.74
C ASN A 306 -7.49 -11.09 -9.87
N ASP A 307 -8.00 -11.50 -8.72
CA ASP A 307 -7.26 -12.38 -7.79
C ASP A 307 -6.77 -13.67 -8.43
N ALA A 308 -7.57 -14.27 -9.32
CA ALA A 308 -7.19 -15.49 -10.01
C ALA A 308 -6.02 -15.27 -10.99
N MET A 309 -5.93 -14.09 -11.59
CA MET A 309 -4.80 -13.70 -12.46
C MET A 309 -3.56 -13.38 -11.64
N ARG A 310 -3.68 -12.67 -10.51
CA ARG A 310 -2.58 -12.42 -9.56
C ARG A 310 -1.93 -13.71 -9.10
N LEU A 311 -2.74 -14.73 -8.79
CA LEU A 311 -2.20 -16.04 -8.40
C LEU A 311 -1.47 -16.76 -9.53
N ASN A 312 -1.82 -16.53 -10.80
CA ASN A 312 -1.03 -17.06 -11.92
C ASN A 312 0.35 -16.37 -12.01
N GLU A 313 0.41 -15.07 -11.74
CA GLU A 313 1.64 -14.28 -11.71
C GLU A 313 2.57 -14.77 -10.58
N ILE A 314 2.00 -14.97 -9.39
CA ILE A 314 2.72 -15.54 -8.26
C ILE A 314 3.22 -16.95 -8.56
N MET A 315 2.41 -17.81 -9.22
CA MET A 315 2.82 -19.17 -9.54
C MET A 315 4.04 -19.18 -10.46
N ALA A 316 4.17 -18.25 -11.40
CA ALA A 316 5.35 -18.15 -12.25
C ALA A 316 6.63 -17.86 -11.44
N LEU A 317 6.55 -17.02 -10.39
CA LEU A 317 7.66 -16.79 -9.47
C LEU A 317 7.99 -18.02 -8.63
N VAL A 318 6.97 -18.74 -8.16
CA VAL A 318 7.12 -20.01 -7.42
C VAL A 318 7.81 -21.07 -8.25
N GLU A 319 7.36 -21.27 -9.50
CA GLU A 319 7.96 -22.24 -10.45
C GLU A 319 9.42 -21.89 -10.78
N ALA A 320 9.79 -20.62 -10.69
CA ALA A 320 11.18 -20.15 -10.86
C ALA A 320 12.01 -20.19 -9.56
N GLY A 321 11.44 -20.61 -8.42
CA GLY A 321 12.17 -20.76 -7.14
C GLY A 321 12.27 -19.50 -6.30
N TYR A 322 11.36 -18.52 -6.50
CA TYR A 322 11.34 -17.26 -5.75
C TYR A 322 10.21 -17.22 -4.71
N GLU A 323 9.66 -18.37 -4.29
CA GLU A 323 8.55 -18.44 -3.33
C GLU A 323 8.86 -17.76 -1.98
N ASP A 324 10.13 -17.65 -1.59
CA ASP A 324 10.57 -16.98 -0.35
C ASP A 324 10.58 -15.44 -0.45
N ARG A 325 10.28 -14.89 -1.62
CA ARG A 325 10.30 -13.46 -1.89
C ARG A 325 8.93 -12.86 -2.23
N VAL A 326 7.88 -13.68 -2.22
CA VAL A 326 6.51 -13.25 -2.52
C VAL A 326 5.81 -12.79 -1.26
N LEU A 327 5.17 -11.61 -1.32
CA LEU A 327 4.25 -11.08 -0.32
C LEU A 327 2.89 -10.83 -0.96
N ILE A 328 1.81 -10.96 -0.18
CA ILE A 328 0.45 -10.64 -0.63
C ILE A 328 -0.30 -9.82 0.41
N SER A 329 -1.08 -8.81 -0.03
CA SER A 329 -1.92 -7.96 0.81
C SER A 329 -3.11 -7.41 0.02
N HIS A 330 -3.82 -6.40 0.56
CA HIS A 330 -4.97 -5.80 -0.11
C HIS A 330 -4.75 -4.35 -0.50
N ASP A 331 -3.80 -3.65 0.15
CA ASP A 331 -3.68 -2.19 0.05
C ASP A 331 -5.06 -1.52 0.27
N LEU A 332 -5.73 -1.91 1.36
CA LEU A 332 -7.07 -1.43 1.67
C LEU A 332 -6.99 0.02 2.16
N ALA A 333 -7.00 0.95 1.20
CA ALA A 333 -6.86 2.39 1.43
C ALA A 333 -8.18 3.17 1.27
N LEU A 334 -9.23 2.51 0.78
CA LEU A 334 -10.52 3.14 0.50
C LEU A 334 -11.62 2.56 1.40
N GLN A 335 -12.51 3.44 1.90
CA GLN A 335 -13.57 3.05 2.82
C GLN A 335 -14.51 2.00 2.22
N HIS A 336 -14.81 2.10 0.92
CA HIS A 336 -15.72 1.16 0.26
C HIS A 336 -15.14 -0.26 0.13
N TRP A 337 -13.85 -0.48 0.35
CA TRP A 337 -13.23 -1.80 0.40
C TRP A 337 -13.42 -2.50 1.74
N GLN A 338 -13.78 -1.76 2.80
CA GLN A 338 -14.13 -2.37 4.08
C GLN A 338 -15.41 -3.23 3.96
N ARG A 339 -15.46 -4.33 4.70
CA ARG A 339 -16.60 -5.27 4.69
C ARG A 339 -17.92 -4.61 5.05
N LYS A 340 -17.88 -3.66 5.98
CA LYS A 340 -19.04 -2.87 6.40
C LYS A 340 -19.73 -2.17 5.22
N TYR A 341 -18.97 -1.73 4.22
CA TYR A 341 -19.45 -1.01 3.04
C TYR A 341 -19.58 -1.92 1.81
N GLY A 342 -19.57 -3.25 1.99
CA GLY A 342 -19.72 -4.21 0.90
C GLY A 342 -18.42 -4.50 0.13
N GLY A 343 -17.29 -4.14 0.68
CA GLY A 343 -15.97 -4.46 0.15
C GLY A 343 -15.49 -5.86 0.55
N HIS A 344 -14.25 -6.16 0.18
CA HIS A 344 -13.62 -7.44 0.48
C HIS A 344 -13.16 -7.55 1.95
N GLY A 345 -12.71 -6.43 2.57
CA GLY A 345 -12.17 -6.39 3.95
C GLY A 345 -10.87 -7.15 4.13
N TRP A 346 -10.21 -6.99 5.28
CA TRP A 346 -8.93 -7.65 5.56
C TRP A 346 -9.02 -9.18 5.71
N GLN A 347 -10.20 -9.74 5.99
CA GLN A 347 -10.37 -11.18 6.08
C GLN A 347 -10.35 -11.89 4.71
N HIS A 348 -10.36 -11.15 3.60
CA HIS A 348 -10.46 -11.73 2.26
C HIS A 348 -9.30 -12.68 1.93
N ILE A 349 -8.06 -12.33 2.26
CA ILE A 349 -6.91 -13.23 2.07
C ILE A 349 -7.08 -14.52 2.88
N PRO A 350 -7.21 -14.50 4.22
CA PRO A 350 -7.33 -15.74 4.97
C PRO A 350 -8.64 -16.52 4.73
N GLU A 351 -9.73 -15.86 4.33
CA GLU A 351 -11.04 -16.49 4.09
C GLU A 351 -11.14 -17.05 2.66
N THR A 352 -10.83 -16.24 1.66
CA THR A 352 -11.15 -16.50 0.25
C THR A 352 -9.92 -16.84 -0.58
N VAL A 353 -8.87 -16.00 -0.50
CA VAL A 353 -7.70 -16.14 -1.36
C VAL A 353 -6.93 -17.43 -1.05
N THR A 354 -6.77 -17.80 0.24
CA THR A 354 -6.13 -19.08 0.61
C THR A 354 -6.87 -20.29 0.04
N ALA A 355 -8.21 -20.26 0.01
CA ALA A 355 -9.00 -21.31 -0.63
C ALA A 355 -8.77 -21.32 -2.15
N LEU A 356 -8.76 -20.16 -2.80
CA LEU A 356 -8.48 -20.03 -4.22
C LEU A 356 -7.05 -20.51 -4.58
N MET A 357 -6.06 -20.20 -3.73
CA MET A 357 -4.70 -20.74 -3.87
C MET A 357 -4.72 -22.27 -3.90
N GLY A 358 -5.43 -22.92 -2.96
CA GLY A 358 -5.58 -24.37 -2.94
C GLY A 358 -6.20 -24.94 -4.23
N TYR A 359 -7.27 -24.29 -4.75
CA TYR A 359 -7.87 -24.69 -6.04
C TYR A 359 -6.91 -24.51 -7.23
N LYS A 360 -5.97 -23.58 -7.16
CA LYS A 360 -4.96 -23.33 -8.19
C LYS A 360 -3.71 -24.20 -8.03
N GLY A 361 -3.67 -25.09 -7.04
CA GLY A 361 -2.58 -26.05 -6.86
C GLY A 361 -1.45 -25.57 -5.96
N PHE A 362 -1.62 -24.47 -5.22
CA PHE A 362 -0.68 -24.10 -4.17
C PHE A 362 -0.77 -25.12 -3.04
N GLU A 363 0.33 -25.76 -2.69
CA GLU A 363 0.37 -26.64 -1.54
C GLU A 363 0.23 -25.85 -0.24
N ARG A 364 -0.37 -26.47 0.77
CA ARG A 364 -0.59 -25.83 2.07
C ARG A 364 0.68 -25.17 2.64
N ARG A 365 1.81 -25.84 2.56
CA ARG A 365 3.09 -25.32 3.07
C ARG A 365 3.55 -24.06 2.31
N LEU A 366 3.29 -23.99 1.02
CA LEU A 366 3.55 -22.81 0.20
C LEU A 366 2.63 -21.64 0.58
N ILE A 367 1.35 -21.91 0.81
CA ILE A 367 0.40 -20.89 1.30
C ILE A 367 0.90 -20.33 2.64
N GLU A 368 1.21 -21.19 3.62
CA GLU A 368 1.74 -20.79 4.92
C GLU A 368 3.03 -19.97 4.78
N ARG A 369 3.92 -20.30 3.86
CA ARG A 369 5.13 -19.54 3.56
C ARG A 369 4.80 -18.11 3.13
N ILE A 370 3.90 -17.96 2.17
CA ILE A 370 3.55 -16.65 1.61
C ILE A 370 2.84 -15.75 2.62
N ILE A 371 1.92 -16.29 3.43
CA ILE A 371 1.09 -15.46 4.33
C ILE A 371 1.61 -15.38 5.78
N ILE A 372 2.62 -16.21 6.14
CA ILE A 372 3.16 -16.24 7.51
C ILE A 372 4.68 -16.07 7.50
N ASP A 373 5.42 -16.98 6.82
CA ASP A 373 6.88 -17.03 6.98
C ASP A 373 7.59 -15.86 6.28
N ASN A 374 7.17 -15.51 5.06
CA ASN A 374 7.77 -14.41 4.31
C ASN A 374 7.55 -13.05 4.99
N PRO A 375 6.30 -12.64 5.35
CA PRO A 375 6.10 -11.37 6.03
C PRO A 375 6.76 -11.34 7.42
N LYS A 376 6.81 -12.45 8.13
CA LYS A 376 7.57 -12.59 9.37
C LYS A 376 9.06 -12.32 9.17
N ALA A 377 9.67 -12.93 8.15
CA ALA A 377 11.09 -12.75 7.84
C ALA A 377 11.37 -11.30 7.40
N MET A 378 10.51 -10.73 6.58
CA MET A 378 10.60 -9.35 6.10
C MET A 378 10.55 -8.35 7.26
N LEU A 379 9.61 -8.50 8.20
CA LEU A 379 9.41 -7.56 9.31
C LEU A 379 10.44 -7.71 10.45
N THR A 380 11.16 -8.82 10.53
CA THR A 380 12.17 -9.01 11.57
C THR A 380 13.35 -8.06 11.36
N ILE A 381 13.62 -7.18 12.31
CA ILE A 381 14.71 -6.19 12.25
C ILE A 381 16.07 -6.90 12.23
N GLY A 382 16.93 -6.56 11.28
CA GLY A 382 18.25 -7.18 11.04
C GLY A 382 19.40 -6.70 11.89
#